data_35534c2318fe3ac32493e763f35cbd86
#
_entry.id   35534c2318fe3ac32493e763f35cbd86
#
_cell.length_a   1.000
_cell.length_b   1.000
_cell.length_c   1.000
_cell.angle_alpha   90.00
_cell.angle_beta   90.00
_cell.angle_gamma   90.00
#
_symmetry.space_group_name_H-M   'P 1'
#
loop_
_entity.id
_entity.type
_entity.pdbx_description
1 polymer ?
#
loop_
_entity_poly.entity_id
_entity_poly.type
_entity_poly.pdbx_seq_one_letter_code
_entity_poly.pdbx_strand_id
1 'polypeptide(L)'
;MRFSRGALWGAAFLCTPLAAQDARKEIQKYQQMIAEGSPAELFELEGEALWKKPQGPNKVSLEKCDLGLGPGVLKGAYARLPRYFKDADRVMDLETRLLHCMTTLQGRSREEATKRVFGNENQPSEMEYLSAYVAARSRGARLAAGSSHPKEKEAYELGKALFFHRAGGWDMSCASCHGEEGKRIRMQDLPVLYKRESARPIMATWPAYRVSNSQFKTLQWRINDCYRQMRYPEPTFGSDATIALTAFLTVTAAGEPYRGPGTKR
;
A
#
# COMPACT_ATOMS: atom_id res chain seq x y z
N MET A 1 -42.15 2.96 -64.35
CA MET A 1 -41.51 3.57 -63.14
C MET A 1 -40.39 2.61 -62.69
N ARG A 2 -39.12 3.01 -62.86
CA ARG A 2 -37.94 2.22 -62.47
C ARG A 2 -37.39 2.85 -61.11
N PHE A 3 -37.43 2.10 -60.02
CA PHE A 3 -36.81 2.50 -58.79
C PHE A 3 -35.31 2.12 -58.80
N SER A 4 -34.47 3.13 -58.73
CA SER A 4 -33.02 3.01 -58.56
C SER A 4 -32.70 2.59 -57.12
N ARG A 5 -31.95 1.49 -56.95
CA ARG A 5 -31.39 1.04 -55.66
C ARG A 5 -30.11 1.81 -55.40
N GLY A 6 -30.13 2.76 -54.49
CA GLY A 6 -28.93 3.41 -53.97
C GLY A 6 -28.17 2.48 -53.04
N ALA A 7 -26.90 2.20 -53.35
CA ALA A 7 -25.99 1.44 -52.50
C ALA A 7 -25.44 2.34 -51.39
N LEU A 8 -25.79 2.04 -50.15
CA LEU A 8 -25.17 2.64 -48.97
C LEU A 8 -23.79 1.99 -48.74
N TRP A 9 -22.73 2.75 -48.99
CA TRP A 9 -21.38 2.38 -48.63
C TRP A 9 -21.18 2.69 -47.13
N GLY A 10 -21.20 1.66 -46.30
CA GLY A 10 -20.79 1.73 -44.89
C GLY A 10 -19.27 1.82 -44.77
N ALA A 11 -18.75 2.97 -44.42
CA ALA A 11 -17.33 3.11 -44.05
C ALA A 11 -17.08 2.43 -42.69
N ALA A 12 -16.54 1.22 -42.72
CA ALA A 12 -16.03 0.59 -41.51
C ALA A 12 -14.75 1.31 -41.03
N PHE A 13 -14.84 2.05 -39.94
CA PHE A 13 -13.69 2.57 -39.25
C PHE A 13 -12.91 1.40 -38.62
N LEU A 14 -11.88 0.92 -39.31
CA LEU A 14 -10.88 0.01 -38.74
C LEU A 14 -10.04 0.78 -37.74
N CYS A 15 -10.40 0.67 -36.49
CA CYS A 15 -9.58 1.18 -35.36
C CYS A 15 -8.29 0.33 -35.32
N THR A 16 -7.18 0.88 -35.79
CA THR A 16 -5.92 0.15 -35.91
C THR A 16 -5.31 -0.13 -34.55
N PRO A 17 -4.80 -1.34 -34.27
CA PRO A 17 -4.15 -1.68 -33.00
C PRO A 17 -2.89 -0.85 -32.67
N LEU A 18 -2.32 -0.14 -33.66
CA LEU A 18 -1.15 0.73 -33.52
C LEU A 18 -1.42 1.90 -32.56
N ALA A 19 -2.58 2.56 -32.64
CA ALA A 19 -2.93 3.70 -31.80
C ALA A 19 -3.05 3.33 -30.29
N ALA A 20 -3.48 2.10 -30.01
CA ALA A 20 -3.57 1.60 -28.63
C ALA A 20 -2.19 1.26 -28.03
N GLN A 21 -1.22 0.84 -28.85
CA GLN A 21 0.16 0.59 -28.41
C GLN A 21 0.92 1.88 -28.14
N ASP A 22 0.72 2.91 -28.95
CA ASP A 22 1.34 4.21 -28.75
C ASP A 22 0.80 4.91 -27.49
N ALA A 23 -0.50 4.84 -27.26
CA ALA A 23 -1.11 5.36 -26.03
C ALA A 23 -0.56 4.67 -24.76
N ARG A 24 -0.32 3.36 -24.81
CA ARG A 24 0.28 2.62 -23.69
C ARG A 24 1.73 3.04 -23.41
N LYS A 25 2.53 3.25 -24.47
CA LYS A 25 3.92 3.73 -24.35
C LYS A 25 3.99 5.13 -23.76
N GLU A 26 3.12 6.03 -24.21
CA GLU A 26 3.05 7.40 -23.65
C GLU A 26 2.60 7.41 -22.18
N ILE A 27 1.65 6.55 -21.81
CA ILE A 27 1.26 6.38 -20.40
C ILE A 27 2.44 5.85 -19.57
N GLN A 28 3.19 4.87 -20.07
CA GLN A 28 4.37 4.34 -19.38
C GLN A 28 5.47 5.39 -19.24
N LYS A 29 5.73 6.17 -20.30
CA LYS A 29 6.69 7.27 -20.27
C LYS A 29 6.29 8.35 -19.25
N TYR A 30 5.02 8.74 -19.23
CA TYR A 30 4.48 9.65 -18.23
C TYR A 30 4.61 9.11 -16.80
N GLN A 31 4.34 7.82 -16.60
CA GLN A 31 4.53 7.16 -15.30
C GLN A 31 6.01 7.14 -14.87
N GLN A 32 6.94 6.93 -15.81
CA GLN A 32 8.38 7.01 -15.56
C GLN A 32 8.81 8.42 -15.18
N MET A 33 8.37 9.44 -15.91
CA MET A 33 8.67 10.84 -15.59
C MET A 33 8.15 11.26 -14.20
N ILE A 34 6.95 10.80 -13.81
CA ILE A 34 6.43 11.03 -12.45
C ILE A 34 7.24 10.25 -11.39
N ALA A 35 7.78 9.10 -11.75
CA ALA A 35 8.60 8.30 -10.83
C ALA A 35 9.99 8.91 -10.61
N GLU A 36 10.57 9.57 -11.62
CA GLU A 36 11.88 10.22 -11.55
C GLU A 36 11.89 11.53 -10.75
N GLY A 37 10.74 12.15 -10.52
CA GLY A 37 10.56 13.33 -9.66
C GLY A 37 9.44 13.13 -8.66
N SER A 38 9.37 11.95 -8.03
CA SER A 38 8.27 11.59 -7.16
C SER A 38 8.16 12.52 -5.95
N PRO A 39 7.00 13.15 -5.71
CA PRO A 39 6.77 13.92 -4.49
C PRO A 39 6.98 13.09 -3.20
N ALA A 40 7.03 11.75 -3.30
CA ALA A 40 7.35 10.88 -2.18
C ALA A 40 8.74 11.16 -1.57
N GLU A 41 9.69 11.69 -2.35
CA GLU A 41 11.03 12.04 -1.87
C GLU A 41 11.00 13.13 -0.79
N LEU A 42 10.08 14.09 -0.88
CA LEU A 42 9.90 15.10 0.17
C LEU A 42 9.44 14.45 1.48
N PHE A 43 8.58 13.45 1.40
CA PHE A 43 8.15 12.67 2.57
C PHE A 43 9.29 11.85 3.16
N GLU A 44 10.19 11.34 2.32
CA GLU A 44 11.38 10.60 2.79
C GLU A 44 12.33 11.51 3.58
N LEU A 45 12.56 12.74 3.12
CA LEU A 45 13.43 13.73 3.79
C LEU A 45 12.86 14.13 5.16
N GLU A 46 11.58 14.48 5.22
CA GLU A 46 10.90 14.81 6.48
C GLU A 46 10.87 13.60 7.42
N GLY A 47 10.65 12.40 6.87
CA GLY A 47 10.68 11.15 7.63
C GLY A 47 12.06 10.85 8.22
N GLU A 48 13.15 11.16 7.51
CA GLU A 48 14.50 11.04 8.03
C GLU A 48 14.75 12.00 9.22
N ALA A 49 14.31 13.24 9.08
CA ALA A 49 14.42 14.22 10.17
C ALA A 49 13.64 13.78 11.41
N LEU A 50 12.41 13.28 11.25
CA LEU A 50 11.59 12.75 12.34
C LEU A 50 12.17 11.48 12.96
N TRP A 51 12.76 10.58 12.18
CA TRP A 51 13.41 9.35 12.66
C TRP A 51 14.54 9.64 13.62
N LYS A 52 15.35 10.65 13.32
CA LYS A 52 16.52 11.07 14.11
C LYS A 52 16.17 11.99 15.28
N LYS A 53 14.99 12.62 15.25
CA LYS A 53 14.58 13.61 16.24
C LYS A 53 14.19 12.95 17.57
N PRO A 54 14.82 13.32 18.70
CA PRO A 54 14.34 12.93 20.03
C PRO A 54 12.95 13.47 20.29
N GLN A 55 12.02 12.59 20.68
CA GLN A 55 10.61 12.94 20.90
C GLN A 55 10.06 12.23 22.15
N GLY A 56 8.84 12.62 22.51
CA GLY A 56 8.11 12.06 23.64
C GLY A 56 8.71 12.39 25.01
N PRO A 57 8.08 11.92 26.10
CA PRO A 57 8.55 12.12 27.46
C PRO A 57 9.98 11.64 27.69
N ASN A 58 10.39 10.55 27.06
CA ASN A 58 11.72 9.97 27.23
C ASN A 58 12.81 10.70 26.43
N LYS A 59 12.44 11.64 25.54
CA LYS A 59 13.37 12.39 24.67
C LYS A 59 14.31 11.47 23.86
N VAL A 60 13.77 10.38 23.30
CA VAL A 60 14.52 9.38 22.55
C VAL A 60 14.12 9.43 21.06
N SER A 61 15.11 9.29 20.17
CA SER A 61 14.84 9.13 18.72
C SER A 61 14.38 7.71 18.38
N LEU A 62 13.84 7.53 17.19
CA LEU A 62 13.46 6.20 16.68
C LEU A 62 14.67 5.38 16.15
N GLU A 63 15.88 5.92 16.19
CA GLU A 63 17.10 5.22 15.75
C GLU A 63 17.40 3.92 16.49
N LYS A 64 16.78 3.73 17.67
CA LYS A 64 16.85 2.47 18.43
C LYS A 64 15.69 1.51 18.16
N CYS A 65 14.73 1.89 17.32
CA CYS A 65 13.59 1.04 16.98
C CYS A 65 14.06 -0.19 16.20
N ASP A 66 13.74 -1.38 16.70
CA ASP A 66 13.98 -2.64 15.98
C ASP A 66 12.79 -2.93 15.06
N LEU A 67 13.03 -2.88 13.75
CA LEU A 67 12.05 -3.24 12.73
C LEU A 67 12.14 -4.72 12.31
N GLY A 68 12.77 -5.55 13.15
CA GLY A 68 12.89 -6.99 12.98
C GLY A 68 14.21 -7.46 12.36
N LEU A 69 15.17 -6.54 12.16
CA LEU A 69 16.52 -6.84 11.71
C LEU A 69 17.59 -6.41 12.73
N GLY A 70 17.16 -5.98 13.90
CA GLY A 70 17.98 -5.40 14.96
C GLY A 70 17.72 -3.89 15.11
N PRO A 71 18.04 -3.34 16.30
CA PRO A 71 17.83 -1.93 16.61
C PRO A 71 18.47 -1.01 15.55
N GLY A 72 17.69 -0.09 14.99
CA GLY A 72 18.14 0.91 14.01
C GLY A 72 18.43 0.41 12.60
N VAL A 73 18.31 -0.87 12.34
CA VAL A 73 18.57 -1.44 10.99
C VAL A 73 17.37 -1.16 10.10
N LEU A 74 17.53 -0.23 9.15
CA LEU A 74 16.48 0.16 8.20
C LEU A 74 16.58 -0.56 6.85
N LYS A 75 17.82 -0.85 6.41
CA LYS A 75 18.06 -1.42 5.07
C LYS A 75 17.36 -2.77 4.91
N GLY A 76 16.34 -2.80 4.05
CA GLY A 76 15.57 -4.01 3.77
C GLY A 76 14.51 -4.37 4.82
N ALA A 77 14.36 -3.59 5.90
CA ALA A 77 13.44 -3.91 6.98
C ALA A 77 11.97 -3.91 6.52
N TYR A 78 11.54 -2.89 5.78
CA TYR A 78 10.18 -2.82 5.24
C TYR A 78 9.81 -4.04 4.39
N ALA A 79 10.73 -4.51 3.57
CA ALA A 79 10.50 -5.66 2.68
C ALA A 79 10.25 -6.98 3.44
N ARG A 80 10.51 -7.02 4.74
CA ARG A 80 10.30 -8.19 5.60
C ARG A 80 9.07 -8.06 6.51
N LEU A 81 8.32 -6.98 6.38
CA LEU A 81 7.09 -6.74 7.15
C LEU A 81 5.85 -7.08 6.30
N PRO A 82 4.76 -7.51 6.94
CA PRO A 82 4.58 -7.82 8.37
C PRO A 82 5.35 -9.06 8.83
N ARG A 83 5.69 -9.09 10.11
CA ARG A 83 6.32 -10.25 10.75
C ARG A 83 5.98 -10.32 12.25
N TYR A 84 6.26 -11.47 12.85
CA TYR A 84 6.14 -11.65 14.30
C TYR A 84 7.27 -10.92 15.06
N PHE A 85 6.91 -10.25 16.15
CA PHE A 85 7.80 -9.59 17.08
C PHE A 85 7.63 -10.18 18.47
N LYS A 86 8.71 -10.76 19.01
CA LYS A 86 8.70 -11.43 20.30
C LYS A 86 8.44 -10.48 21.48
N ASP A 87 8.95 -9.26 21.41
CA ASP A 87 8.81 -8.22 22.46
C ASP A 87 7.36 -7.71 22.62
N ALA A 88 6.53 -7.90 21.61
CA ALA A 88 5.11 -7.55 21.62
C ALA A 88 4.18 -8.78 21.54
N ASP A 89 4.75 -9.96 21.36
CA ASP A 89 4.06 -11.24 21.15
C ASP A 89 2.96 -11.20 20.06
N ARG A 90 3.18 -10.42 18.99
CA ARG A 90 2.23 -10.27 17.89
C ARG A 90 2.90 -10.03 16.55
N VAL A 91 2.13 -10.26 15.46
CA VAL A 91 2.51 -9.84 14.12
C VAL A 91 2.28 -8.33 14.00
N MET A 92 3.23 -7.62 13.42
CA MET A 92 3.13 -6.19 13.16
C MET A 92 3.59 -5.87 11.73
N ASP A 93 2.92 -4.94 11.10
CA ASP A 93 3.38 -4.25 9.91
C ASP A 93 4.26 -3.03 10.30
N LEU A 94 4.68 -2.24 9.32
CA LEU A 94 5.53 -1.08 9.59
C LEU A 94 4.86 -0.08 10.52
N GLU A 95 3.62 0.28 10.24
CA GLU A 95 2.90 1.34 10.96
C GLU A 95 2.66 0.95 12.42
N THR A 96 2.25 -0.30 12.65
CA THR A 96 2.07 -0.81 14.03
C THR A 96 3.39 -0.97 14.76
N ARG A 97 4.47 -1.33 14.08
CA ARG A 97 5.79 -1.42 14.69
C ARG A 97 6.36 -0.04 15.04
N LEU A 98 6.16 0.96 14.18
CA LEU A 98 6.50 2.35 14.49
C LEU A 98 5.72 2.86 15.70
N LEU A 99 4.40 2.60 15.75
CA LEU A 99 3.58 2.94 16.90
C LEU A 99 4.10 2.28 18.20
N HIS A 100 4.47 1.00 18.13
CA HIS A 100 5.08 0.30 19.27
C HIS A 100 6.37 1.00 19.75
N CYS A 101 7.25 1.38 18.83
CA CYS A 101 8.46 2.12 19.18
C CYS A 101 8.17 3.52 19.75
N MET A 102 7.18 4.24 19.22
CA MET A 102 6.76 5.53 19.76
C MET A 102 6.27 5.39 21.22
N THR A 103 5.54 4.33 21.51
CA THR A 103 5.02 4.10 22.86
C THR A 103 6.09 3.57 23.83
N THR A 104 6.91 2.62 23.41
CA THR A 104 7.88 1.94 24.29
C THR A 104 9.20 2.69 24.44
N LEU A 105 9.73 3.27 23.35
CA LEU A 105 11.01 4.01 23.40
C LEU A 105 10.81 5.48 23.76
N GLN A 106 9.87 6.16 23.09
CA GLN A 106 9.64 7.58 23.29
C GLN A 106 8.74 7.88 24.50
N GLY A 107 8.02 6.87 25.04
CA GLY A 107 7.12 7.01 26.18
C GLY A 107 5.82 7.77 25.84
N ARG A 108 5.45 7.89 24.57
CA ARG A 108 4.21 8.54 24.15
C ARG A 108 3.01 7.69 24.50
N SER A 109 1.88 8.31 24.86
CA SER A 109 0.64 7.55 25.01
C SER A 109 0.16 7.05 23.63
N ARG A 110 -0.59 5.94 23.63
CA ARG A 110 -1.18 5.43 22.38
C ARG A 110 -2.13 6.45 21.76
N GLU A 111 -2.92 7.14 22.57
CA GLU A 111 -3.87 8.19 22.14
C GLU A 111 -3.13 9.33 21.43
N GLU A 112 -2.03 9.80 22.00
CA GLU A 112 -1.19 10.84 21.40
C GLU A 112 -0.61 10.37 20.05
N ALA A 113 0.02 9.20 20.04
CA ALA A 113 0.68 8.65 18.86
C ALA A 113 -0.32 8.27 17.73
N THR A 114 -1.60 8.01 18.06
CA THR A 114 -2.64 7.68 17.10
C THR A 114 -3.63 8.80 16.81
N LYS A 115 -3.49 9.96 17.45
CA LYS A 115 -4.40 11.09 17.28
C LYS A 115 -4.62 11.48 15.80
N ARG A 116 -3.57 11.36 15.00
CA ARG A 116 -3.63 11.62 13.55
C ARG A 116 -2.66 10.71 12.80
N VAL A 117 -3.02 9.45 12.66
CA VAL A 117 -2.18 8.46 11.94
C VAL A 117 -2.26 8.63 10.42
N PHE A 118 -3.36 9.16 9.92
CA PHE A 118 -3.53 9.48 8.52
C PHE A 118 -3.65 11.00 8.36
N GLY A 119 -2.83 11.56 7.49
CA GLY A 119 -2.84 12.97 7.16
C GLY A 119 -3.98 13.35 6.21
N ASN A 120 -4.12 14.66 6.01
CA ASN A 120 -4.99 15.26 5.02
C ASN A 120 -4.17 16.14 4.06
N GLU A 121 -4.84 16.77 3.08
CA GLU A 121 -4.18 17.56 2.02
C GLU A 121 -3.23 18.64 2.54
N ASN A 122 -3.57 19.27 3.66
CA ASN A 122 -2.81 20.37 4.21
C ASN A 122 -1.81 19.94 5.31
N GLN A 123 -1.99 18.74 5.84
CA GLN A 123 -1.21 18.26 6.99
C GLN A 123 -0.94 16.75 6.87
N PRO A 124 0.16 16.33 6.24
CA PRO A 124 0.63 14.96 6.33
C PRO A 124 0.84 14.53 7.78
N SER A 125 0.71 13.25 8.05
CA SER A 125 0.94 12.70 9.38
C SER A 125 2.42 12.33 9.59
N GLU A 126 2.84 12.32 10.86
CA GLU A 126 4.15 11.79 11.24
C GLU A 126 4.33 10.33 10.78
N MET A 127 3.27 9.52 10.86
CA MET A 127 3.29 8.12 10.43
C MET A 127 3.53 8.01 8.92
N GLU A 128 2.95 8.89 8.11
CA GLU A 128 3.17 8.92 6.65
C GLU A 128 4.61 9.27 6.31
N TYR A 129 5.20 10.28 6.95
CA TYR A 129 6.61 10.65 6.78
C TYR A 129 7.56 9.52 7.17
N LEU A 130 7.40 8.96 8.36
CA LEU A 130 8.23 7.85 8.84
C LEU A 130 8.10 6.61 7.96
N SER A 131 6.88 6.30 7.50
CA SER A 131 6.64 5.18 6.59
C SER A 131 7.33 5.38 5.25
N ALA A 132 7.34 6.61 4.71
CA ALA A 132 8.05 6.93 3.47
C ALA A 132 9.56 6.67 3.63
N TYR A 133 10.16 7.23 4.67
CA TYR A 133 11.60 7.09 4.95
C TYR A 133 12.02 5.63 5.12
N VAL A 134 11.35 4.90 6.01
CA VAL A 134 11.71 3.49 6.30
C VAL A 134 11.53 2.61 5.08
N ALA A 135 10.42 2.77 4.35
CA ALA A 135 10.16 1.99 3.15
C ALA A 135 11.21 2.25 2.06
N ALA A 136 11.61 3.51 1.86
CA ALA A 136 12.65 3.88 0.89
C ALA A 136 13.98 3.14 1.11
N ARG A 137 14.34 2.86 2.37
CA ARG A 137 15.56 2.11 2.71
C ARG A 137 15.49 0.62 2.32
N SER A 138 14.35 0.17 1.83
CA SER A 138 14.18 -1.20 1.32
C SER A 138 14.18 -1.30 -0.20
N ARG A 139 14.43 -0.21 -0.95
CA ARG A 139 14.53 -0.26 -2.42
C ARG A 139 15.54 -1.33 -2.87
N GLY A 140 15.13 -2.17 -3.82
CA GLY A 140 15.91 -3.29 -4.33
C GLY A 140 15.85 -4.58 -3.50
N ALA A 141 15.43 -4.52 -2.24
CA ALA A 141 15.22 -5.70 -1.42
C ALA A 141 14.01 -6.51 -1.93
N ARG A 142 14.07 -7.85 -1.85
CA ARG A 142 12.94 -8.70 -2.21
C ARG A 142 11.90 -8.72 -1.10
N LEU A 143 10.64 -8.56 -1.45
CA LEU A 143 9.53 -8.74 -0.51
C LEU A 143 9.57 -10.15 0.09
N ALA A 144 9.66 -10.23 1.40
CA ALA A 144 9.79 -11.47 2.16
C ALA A 144 9.12 -11.31 3.53
N ALA A 145 7.84 -10.92 3.54
CA ALA A 145 7.04 -10.84 4.76
C ALA A 145 7.06 -12.16 5.54
N GLY A 146 6.92 -12.09 6.86
CA GLY A 146 6.98 -13.25 7.73
C GLY A 146 5.90 -14.29 7.38
N SER A 147 6.32 -15.55 7.28
CA SER A 147 5.45 -16.68 6.94
C SER A 147 5.85 -17.98 7.60
N SER A 148 6.84 -17.95 8.49
CA SER A 148 7.38 -19.16 9.16
C SER A 148 6.83 -19.36 10.56
N HIS A 149 6.64 -18.27 11.32
CA HIS A 149 6.11 -18.33 12.68
C HIS A 149 4.61 -18.70 12.69
N PRO A 150 4.10 -19.49 13.66
CA PRO A 150 2.67 -19.86 13.72
C PRO A 150 1.72 -18.65 13.64
N LYS A 151 1.98 -17.58 14.38
CA LYS A 151 1.17 -16.34 14.34
C LYS A 151 1.24 -15.60 12.98
N GLU A 152 2.33 -15.74 12.22
CA GLU A 152 2.40 -15.19 10.86
C GLU A 152 1.52 -15.97 9.89
N LYS A 153 1.48 -17.30 10.03
CA LYS A 153 0.58 -18.17 9.25
C LYS A 153 -0.88 -17.89 9.58
N GLU A 154 -1.19 -17.74 10.86
CA GLU A 154 -2.54 -17.38 11.34
C GLU A 154 -2.96 -16.01 10.77
N ALA A 155 -2.09 -15.01 10.83
CA ALA A 155 -2.37 -13.69 10.24
C ALA A 155 -2.59 -13.77 8.72
N TYR A 156 -1.81 -14.58 8.01
CA TYR A 156 -1.99 -14.81 6.58
C TYR A 156 -3.35 -15.45 6.27
N GLU A 157 -3.73 -16.52 6.98
CA GLU A 157 -5.01 -17.22 6.75
C GLU A 157 -6.20 -16.34 7.13
N LEU A 158 -6.12 -15.59 8.22
CA LEU A 158 -7.13 -14.60 8.59
C LEU A 158 -7.26 -13.52 7.50
N GLY A 159 -6.15 -12.99 7.00
CA GLY A 159 -6.16 -11.99 5.93
C GLY A 159 -6.75 -12.51 4.64
N LYS A 160 -6.46 -13.77 4.29
CA LYS A 160 -7.07 -14.47 3.16
C LYS A 160 -8.58 -14.62 3.35
N ALA A 161 -9.01 -15.06 4.52
CA ALA A 161 -10.45 -15.19 4.83
C ALA A 161 -11.15 -13.83 4.73
N LEU A 162 -10.59 -12.78 5.32
CA LEU A 162 -11.13 -11.41 5.24
C LEU A 162 -11.18 -10.86 3.82
N PHE A 163 -10.20 -11.19 2.99
CA PHE A 163 -10.17 -10.74 1.59
C PHE A 163 -11.38 -11.24 0.78
N PHE A 164 -11.85 -12.45 1.06
CA PHE A 164 -12.99 -13.05 0.37
C PHE A 164 -14.32 -12.91 1.14
N HIS A 165 -14.27 -12.47 2.42
CA HIS A 165 -15.47 -12.34 3.24
C HIS A 165 -16.37 -11.21 2.74
N ARG A 166 -17.59 -11.57 2.36
CA ARG A 166 -18.62 -10.62 1.94
C ARG A 166 -19.43 -10.17 3.14
N ALA A 167 -19.64 -8.87 3.27
CA ALA A 167 -20.42 -8.28 4.34
C ALA A 167 -20.85 -6.84 4.00
N GLY A 168 -21.38 -6.14 4.99
CA GLY A 168 -21.88 -4.77 4.87
C GLY A 168 -23.18 -4.68 4.07
N GLY A 169 -23.70 -3.44 3.98
CA GLY A 169 -25.00 -3.19 3.32
C GLY A 169 -25.00 -3.48 1.82
N TRP A 170 -23.84 -3.58 1.18
CA TRP A 170 -23.71 -3.88 -0.25
C TRP A 170 -23.22 -5.31 -0.52
N ASP A 171 -23.09 -6.13 0.51
CA ASP A 171 -22.63 -7.52 0.38
C ASP A 171 -21.38 -7.65 -0.49
N MET A 172 -20.35 -6.84 -0.23
CA MET A 172 -19.09 -6.79 -0.97
C MET A 172 -17.94 -7.42 -0.16
N SER A 173 -16.84 -7.69 -0.83
CA SER A 173 -15.57 -8.08 -0.26
C SER A 173 -14.42 -7.41 -1.03
N CYS A 174 -13.18 -7.52 -0.56
CA CYS A 174 -12.01 -7.09 -1.36
C CYS A 174 -12.00 -7.81 -2.72
N ALA A 175 -12.36 -9.09 -2.75
CA ALA A 175 -12.47 -9.89 -3.96
C ALA A 175 -13.58 -9.43 -4.92
N SER A 176 -14.61 -8.70 -4.47
CA SER A 176 -15.63 -8.12 -5.36
C SER A 176 -15.02 -7.18 -6.40
N CYS A 177 -13.95 -6.48 -6.02
CA CYS A 177 -13.19 -5.60 -6.90
C CYS A 177 -11.88 -6.24 -7.41
N HIS A 178 -11.19 -7.03 -6.58
CA HIS A 178 -9.84 -7.54 -6.81
C HIS A 178 -9.79 -9.07 -7.03
N GLY A 179 -10.91 -9.70 -7.33
CA GLY A 179 -11.02 -11.16 -7.49
C GLY A 179 -11.05 -11.65 -8.94
N GLU A 180 -11.25 -10.77 -9.93
CA GLU A 180 -11.38 -11.15 -11.34
C GLU A 180 -10.66 -10.15 -12.25
N GLU A 181 -10.19 -10.63 -13.39
CA GLU A 181 -9.60 -9.79 -14.43
C GLU A 181 -10.67 -8.93 -15.11
N GLY A 182 -10.27 -7.78 -15.66
CA GLY A 182 -11.15 -6.86 -16.35
C GLY A 182 -12.06 -6.00 -15.48
N LYS A 183 -12.02 -6.16 -14.16
CA LYS A 183 -12.70 -5.22 -13.25
C LYS A 183 -12.05 -3.84 -13.34
N ARG A 184 -12.88 -2.81 -13.40
CA ARG A 184 -12.42 -1.42 -13.54
C ARG A 184 -13.15 -0.51 -12.57
N ILE A 185 -12.43 0.48 -12.05
CA ILE A 185 -13.01 1.59 -11.29
C ILE A 185 -12.37 2.89 -11.76
N ARG A 186 -13.18 3.92 -12.03
CA ARG A 186 -12.71 5.24 -12.47
C ARG A 186 -11.69 5.16 -13.61
N MET A 187 -11.96 4.32 -14.62
CA MET A 187 -11.11 4.08 -15.80
C MET A 187 -9.76 3.39 -15.50
N GLN A 188 -9.58 2.84 -14.32
CA GLN A 188 -8.40 2.05 -13.97
C GLN A 188 -8.75 0.57 -13.89
N ASP A 189 -7.92 -0.26 -14.51
CA ASP A 189 -8.01 -1.71 -14.34
C ASP A 189 -7.56 -2.08 -12.92
N LEU A 190 -8.34 -2.96 -12.28
CA LEU A 190 -8.06 -3.41 -10.93
C LEU A 190 -7.23 -4.69 -10.97
N PRO A 191 -6.14 -4.75 -10.19
CA PRO A 191 -5.31 -5.96 -10.12
C PRO A 191 -6.05 -7.08 -9.37
N VAL A 192 -5.81 -8.33 -9.76
CA VAL A 192 -6.30 -9.52 -9.07
C VAL A 192 -5.34 -9.85 -7.92
N LEU A 193 -5.60 -9.31 -6.73
CA LEU A 193 -4.62 -9.23 -5.65
C LEU A 193 -4.32 -10.57 -4.95
N TYR A 194 -5.11 -11.63 -5.14
CA TYR A 194 -4.79 -12.96 -4.65
C TYR A 194 -3.93 -13.79 -5.64
N LYS A 195 -3.76 -13.31 -6.88
CA LYS A 195 -2.84 -13.91 -7.85
C LYS A 195 -1.47 -13.25 -7.74
N ARG A 196 -0.45 -14.08 -7.59
CA ARG A 196 0.93 -13.63 -7.32
C ARG A 196 1.48 -12.68 -8.37
N GLU A 197 1.29 -13.00 -9.64
CA GLU A 197 1.76 -12.21 -10.79
C GLU A 197 1.13 -10.82 -10.85
N SER A 198 -0.12 -10.70 -10.41
CA SER A 198 -0.87 -9.44 -10.39
C SER A 198 -0.60 -8.63 -9.11
N ALA A 199 -0.42 -9.29 -7.95
CA ALA A 199 -0.15 -8.65 -6.67
C ALA A 199 1.27 -8.05 -6.59
N ARG A 200 2.27 -8.73 -7.16
CA ARG A 200 3.69 -8.35 -7.10
C ARG A 200 3.97 -6.92 -7.52
N PRO A 201 3.63 -6.46 -8.74
CA PRO A 201 3.93 -5.09 -9.17
C PRO A 201 3.20 -4.05 -8.32
N ILE A 202 2.07 -4.41 -7.73
CA ILE A 202 1.27 -3.50 -6.90
C ILE A 202 1.90 -3.33 -5.52
N MET A 203 2.20 -4.44 -4.83
CA MET A 203 2.75 -4.40 -3.49
C MET A 203 4.19 -3.89 -3.45
N ALA A 204 4.95 -4.11 -4.53
CA ALA A 204 6.31 -3.60 -4.66
C ALA A 204 6.43 -2.07 -4.67
N THR A 205 5.34 -1.34 -4.71
CA THR A 205 5.30 0.13 -4.81
C THR A 205 4.44 0.81 -3.71
N TRP A 206 3.92 0.05 -2.73
CA TRP A 206 3.32 0.61 -1.52
C TRP A 206 4.37 0.72 -0.39
N PRO A 207 4.30 1.73 0.50
CA PRO A 207 3.41 2.89 0.51
C PRO A 207 3.63 3.79 -0.71
N ALA A 208 2.72 4.73 -0.97
CA ALA A 208 2.77 5.50 -2.20
C ALA A 208 2.24 6.94 -2.07
N TYR A 209 2.81 7.85 -2.85
CA TYR A 209 2.19 9.14 -3.10
C TYR A 209 1.03 8.97 -4.09
N ARG A 210 -0.14 9.45 -3.72
CA ARG A 210 -1.35 9.41 -4.55
C ARG A 210 -1.61 10.77 -5.20
N VAL A 211 -1.43 10.83 -6.51
CA VAL A 211 -1.61 12.07 -7.29
C VAL A 211 -3.06 12.57 -7.19
N SER A 212 -4.05 11.66 -7.17
CA SER A 212 -5.47 12.03 -7.14
C SER A 212 -5.91 12.82 -5.90
N ASN A 213 -5.17 12.78 -4.83
CA ASN A 213 -5.44 13.52 -3.60
C ASN A 213 -4.20 14.24 -3.05
N SER A 214 -3.15 14.34 -3.86
CA SER A 214 -1.89 15.04 -3.53
C SER A 214 -1.30 14.66 -2.16
N GLN A 215 -1.38 13.37 -1.79
CA GLN A 215 -1.00 12.91 -0.47
C GLN A 215 -0.19 11.61 -0.53
N PHE A 216 0.75 11.47 0.38
CA PHE A 216 1.38 10.19 0.66
C PHE A 216 0.44 9.32 1.50
N LYS A 217 0.31 8.05 1.15
CA LYS A 217 -0.59 7.12 1.83
C LYS A 217 0.07 5.79 2.13
N THR A 218 -0.20 5.30 3.33
CA THR A 218 0.24 3.99 3.80
C THR A 218 -0.70 2.89 3.31
N LEU A 219 -0.30 1.63 3.50
CA LEU A 219 -1.15 0.50 3.10
C LEU A 219 -2.36 0.36 4.01
N GLN A 220 -2.23 0.63 5.32
CA GLN A 220 -3.38 0.63 6.24
C GLN A 220 -4.41 1.70 5.85
N TRP A 221 -3.95 2.91 5.49
CA TRP A 221 -4.85 3.92 4.96
C TRP A 221 -5.61 3.41 3.71
N ARG A 222 -4.89 2.72 2.80
CA ARG A 222 -5.53 2.19 1.58
C ARG A 222 -6.57 1.11 1.89
N ILE A 223 -6.30 0.25 2.85
CA ILE A 223 -7.27 -0.75 3.33
C ILE A 223 -8.52 -0.04 3.88
N ASN A 224 -8.34 0.97 4.75
CA ASN A 224 -9.47 1.75 5.29
C ASN A 224 -10.27 2.44 4.18
N ASP A 225 -9.60 3.02 3.17
CA ASP A 225 -10.27 3.62 2.02
C ASP A 225 -11.12 2.61 1.23
N CYS A 226 -10.65 1.36 1.08
CA CYS A 226 -11.45 0.28 0.48
C CYS A 226 -12.67 -0.08 1.34
N TYR A 227 -12.52 -0.15 2.66
CA TYR A 227 -13.65 -0.38 3.59
C TYR A 227 -14.72 0.70 3.44
N ARG A 228 -14.32 1.99 3.40
CA ARG A 228 -15.26 3.11 3.13
C ARG A 228 -15.99 2.95 1.79
N GLN A 229 -15.27 2.57 0.74
CA GLN A 229 -15.86 2.38 -0.60
C GLN A 229 -16.87 1.23 -0.61
N MET A 230 -16.66 0.17 0.18
CA MET A 230 -17.59 -0.95 0.35
C MET A 230 -18.71 -0.65 1.35
N ARG A 231 -18.72 0.55 1.97
CA ARG A 231 -19.66 0.91 3.05
C ARG A 231 -19.55 -0.02 4.27
N TYR A 232 -18.34 -0.46 4.56
CA TYR A 232 -18.01 -1.12 5.82
C TYR A 232 -17.67 -0.11 6.90
N PRO A 233 -17.83 -0.48 8.19
CA PRO A 233 -17.14 0.23 9.27
C PRO A 233 -15.64 0.21 9.04
N GLU A 234 -14.99 1.36 9.19
CA GLU A 234 -13.54 1.44 9.05
C GLU A 234 -12.86 0.63 10.16
N PRO A 235 -11.89 -0.22 9.83
CA PRO A 235 -11.14 -0.95 10.85
C PRO A 235 -10.30 0.04 11.66
N THR A 236 -10.19 -0.22 12.96
CA THR A 236 -9.30 0.54 13.83
C THR A 236 -7.87 0.43 13.34
N PHE A 237 -7.12 1.55 13.37
CA PHE A 237 -5.70 1.57 13.01
C PHE A 237 -4.90 0.53 13.82
N GLY A 238 -4.11 -0.26 13.11
CA GLY A 238 -3.30 -1.32 13.69
C GLY A 238 -4.11 -2.49 14.27
N SER A 239 -5.39 -2.66 13.83
CA SER A 239 -6.19 -3.83 14.19
C SER A 239 -5.64 -5.12 13.57
N ASP A 240 -5.95 -6.26 14.17
CA ASP A 240 -5.52 -7.55 13.63
C ASP A 240 -6.08 -7.79 12.21
N ALA A 241 -7.27 -7.26 11.91
CA ALA A 241 -7.84 -7.32 10.56
C ALA A 241 -6.98 -6.60 9.51
N THR A 242 -6.52 -5.37 9.81
CA THR A 242 -5.66 -4.60 8.90
C THR A 242 -4.29 -5.25 8.71
N ILE A 243 -3.70 -5.74 9.81
CA ILE A 243 -2.41 -6.43 9.79
C ILE A 243 -2.51 -7.75 9.02
N ALA A 244 -3.58 -8.50 9.23
CA ALA A 244 -3.85 -9.76 8.53
C ALA A 244 -4.01 -9.55 7.01
N LEU A 245 -4.80 -8.56 6.58
CA LEU A 245 -4.93 -8.20 5.17
C LEU A 245 -3.57 -7.77 4.58
N THR A 246 -2.78 -6.98 5.32
CA THR A 246 -1.43 -6.60 4.90
C THR A 246 -0.53 -7.82 4.76
N ALA A 247 -0.59 -8.78 5.70
CA ALA A 247 0.17 -10.03 5.64
C ALA A 247 -0.22 -10.88 4.43
N PHE A 248 -1.52 -11.07 4.19
CA PHE A 248 -2.00 -11.80 3.02
C PHE A 248 -1.47 -11.20 1.71
N LEU A 249 -1.60 -9.88 1.53
CA LEU A 249 -1.19 -9.19 0.31
C LEU A 249 0.33 -9.22 0.09
N THR A 250 1.12 -8.98 1.16
CA THR A 250 2.59 -8.95 1.07
C THR A 250 3.20 -10.33 0.89
N VAL A 251 2.68 -11.35 1.55
CA VAL A 251 3.11 -12.74 1.36
C VAL A 251 2.76 -13.22 -0.05
N THR A 252 1.58 -12.88 -0.56
CA THR A 252 1.20 -13.17 -1.95
C THR A 252 2.19 -12.56 -2.94
N ALA A 253 2.69 -11.35 -2.67
CA ALA A 253 3.67 -10.66 -3.52
C ALA A 253 5.14 -11.08 -3.27
N ALA A 254 5.40 -12.06 -2.43
CA ALA A 254 6.76 -12.45 -2.03
C ALA A 254 7.69 -12.70 -3.22
N GLY A 255 8.97 -12.31 -3.07
CA GLY A 255 10.03 -12.46 -4.06
C GLY A 255 10.14 -11.30 -5.06
N GLU A 256 9.17 -10.38 -5.12
CA GLU A 256 9.25 -9.21 -5.98
C GLU A 256 10.26 -8.18 -5.42
N PRO A 257 11.15 -7.61 -6.25
CA PRO A 257 11.98 -6.49 -5.82
C PRO A 257 11.13 -5.27 -5.44
N TYR A 258 11.35 -4.74 -4.26
CA TYR A 258 10.66 -3.53 -3.80
C TYR A 258 11.20 -2.30 -4.53
N ARG A 259 10.31 -1.49 -5.10
CA ARG A 259 10.63 -0.30 -5.89
C ARG A 259 10.05 0.98 -5.30
N GLY A 260 9.28 0.86 -4.21
CA GLY A 260 8.65 2.00 -3.57
C GLY A 260 9.58 2.79 -2.62
N PRO A 261 9.06 3.83 -1.99
CA PRO A 261 7.70 4.36 -2.15
C PRO A 261 7.39 4.75 -3.59
N GLY A 262 6.19 4.37 -4.04
CA GLY A 262 5.78 4.61 -5.43
C GLY A 262 4.92 5.86 -5.60
N THR A 263 4.59 6.16 -6.86
CA THR A 263 3.57 7.15 -7.23
C THR A 263 2.37 6.43 -7.83
N LYS A 264 1.16 6.73 -7.36
CA LYS A 264 -0.09 6.13 -7.82
C LYS A 264 -1.15 7.20 -8.09
N ARG A 265 -2.05 6.88 -9.01
CA ARG A 265 -3.21 7.73 -9.31
C ARG A 265 -4.24 7.71 -8.18
#